data_7487cb7302e19dc56e27b85dc75cdc73
#
_entry.id   7487cb7302e19dc56e27b85dc75cdc73
#
_cell.length_a   1.000
_cell.length_b   1.000
_cell.length_c   1.000
_cell.angle_alpha   90.00
_cell.angle_beta   90.00
_cell.angle_gamma   90.00
#
_symmetry.space_group_name_H-M   'P 1'
#
loop_
_entity.id
_entity.type
_entity.pdbx_description
1 polymer ?
#
loop_
_entity_poly.entity_id
_entity_poly.type
_entity_poly.pdbx_seq_one_letter_code
_entity_poly.pdbx_strand_id
1 'polypeptide(L)'
;IDNVTVAGAILHYSVDWGTFVELAMIASRTVYNAQIPVQPNNSYVRYFISAVDNAGDFSQMPGDTSGRVYYYVVKDDGPSIKDIQYTWGYTYEGSGFRDFATTLEGVVMTDTMDWTNNYYIQEKDSMWSGIWVYDNVNRPNKGDWIRIAGTVEENYGVTRFSSITDYQVITPDYGVFDPVTVSTEEVSTSGENGEAYESVLIQVLNVTVTNPFPDGSGNFGEFLIDDGTGGVRVDDAFSSFDGNLDTTYKLNHTIEKLIGMGYYSYSDYKILPRGYDDIIGHVTGLKTGDPVIQKYRLDQNYPNPFNNATAIRFAVATAEPVTLIIYNILGQPVQTLFNSAVTPGAYDIFWNGKDNSGNTVSTGIYFYQLQGKEFSQTRKMLFIK
;
A
#
# COMPACT_ATOMS: atom_id res chain seq x y z
N ILE A 1 7.19 -48.91 -4.25
CA ILE A 1 7.95 -48.35 -5.38
C ILE A 1 7.22 -48.83 -6.62
N ASP A 2 6.49 -47.96 -7.23
CA ASP A 2 5.76 -48.27 -8.45
C ASP A 2 6.75 -48.33 -9.62
N ASN A 3 6.83 -49.50 -10.27
CA ASN A 3 7.74 -49.74 -11.39
C ASN A 3 7.07 -49.37 -12.74
N VAL A 4 6.13 -48.43 -12.73
CA VAL A 4 5.35 -48.08 -13.91
C VAL A 4 6.12 -47.05 -14.73
N THR A 5 6.31 -47.35 -16.01
CA THR A 5 6.97 -46.45 -16.96
C THR A 5 5.90 -45.56 -17.63
N VAL A 6 6.16 -44.25 -17.79
CA VAL A 6 5.30 -43.36 -18.54
C VAL A 6 5.24 -43.85 -20.00
N ALA A 7 4.07 -44.17 -20.52
CA ALA A 7 3.82 -44.63 -21.87
C ALA A 7 3.73 -43.46 -22.85
N GLY A 8 3.28 -42.30 -22.39
CA GLY A 8 3.18 -41.07 -23.20
C GLY A 8 2.88 -39.86 -22.35
N ALA A 9 3.28 -38.69 -22.82
CA ALA A 9 2.93 -37.41 -22.23
C ALA A 9 2.47 -36.43 -23.31
N ILE A 10 1.53 -35.57 -22.96
CA ILE A 10 0.93 -34.54 -23.83
C ILE A 10 1.03 -33.20 -23.09
N LEU A 11 1.53 -32.19 -23.80
CA LEU A 11 1.46 -30.82 -23.43
C LEU A 11 0.17 -30.21 -24.01
N HIS A 12 -0.68 -29.71 -23.16
CA HIS A 12 -1.88 -28.96 -23.55
C HIS A 12 -1.60 -27.48 -23.38
N TYR A 13 -1.83 -26.65 -24.39
CA TYR A 13 -1.69 -25.22 -24.28
C TYR A 13 -2.87 -24.46 -24.89
N SER A 14 -3.14 -23.27 -24.41
CA SER A 14 -4.21 -22.37 -24.87
C SER A 14 -3.66 -20.96 -24.92
N VAL A 15 -4.04 -20.19 -25.91
CA VAL A 15 -3.64 -18.79 -26.10
C VAL A 15 -4.89 -17.91 -25.98
N ASP A 16 -4.80 -16.82 -25.22
CA ASP A 16 -5.84 -15.80 -25.05
C ASP A 16 -7.23 -16.39 -24.80
N TRP A 17 -7.30 -17.36 -23.85
CA TRP A 17 -8.53 -18.07 -23.45
C TRP A 17 -9.16 -18.95 -24.57
N GLY A 18 -8.44 -19.18 -25.64
CA GLY A 18 -8.85 -20.11 -26.68
C GLY A 18 -8.96 -21.57 -26.21
N THR A 19 -9.32 -22.48 -27.11
CA THR A 19 -9.35 -23.91 -26.82
C THR A 19 -7.92 -24.45 -26.65
N PHE A 20 -7.78 -25.47 -25.78
CA PHE A 20 -6.50 -26.15 -25.60
C PHE A 20 -6.10 -26.92 -26.89
N VAL A 21 -4.87 -26.73 -27.29
CA VAL A 21 -4.19 -27.47 -28.34
C VAL A 21 -3.27 -28.50 -27.70
N GLU A 22 -3.27 -29.70 -28.25
CA GLU A 22 -2.46 -30.82 -27.76
C GLU A 22 -1.17 -30.97 -28.56
N LEU A 23 -0.05 -31.10 -27.86
CA LEU A 23 1.25 -31.41 -28.44
C LEU A 23 1.81 -32.69 -27.79
N ALA A 24 2.03 -33.73 -28.60
CA ALA A 24 2.70 -34.93 -28.13
C ALA A 24 4.13 -34.59 -27.66
N MET A 25 4.51 -34.98 -26.46
CA MET A 25 5.85 -34.77 -25.97
C MET A 25 6.80 -35.88 -26.40
N ILE A 26 7.99 -35.51 -26.80
CA ILE A 26 9.04 -36.44 -27.28
C ILE A 26 9.87 -36.89 -26.09
N ALA A 27 9.93 -38.20 -25.86
CA ALA A 27 10.74 -38.78 -24.80
C ALA A 27 12.22 -38.77 -25.18
N SER A 28 13.06 -38.31 -24.27
CA SER A 28 14.50 -38.42 -24.32
C SER A 28 15.00 -38.95 -22.97
N ARG A 29 15.26 -40.25 -22.88
CA ARG A 29 15.55 -40.98 -21.65
C ARG A 29 14.37 -40.87 -20.65
N THR A 30 14.56 -40.15 -19.52
CA THR A 30 13.56 -39.92 -18.46
C THR A 30 12.88 -38.55 -18.60
N VAL A 31 13.20 -37.78 -19.63
CA VAL A 31 12.69 -36.42 -19.85
C VAL A 31 11.78 -36.40 -21.06
N TYR A 32 10.62 -35.78 -20.95
CA TYR A 32 9.69 -35.51 -22.01
C TYR A 32 9.78 -34.04 -22.42
N ASN A 33 9.85 -33.76 -23.73
CA ASN A 33 10.01 -32.41 -24.25
C ASN A 33 8.91 -32.11 -25.28
N ALA A 34 8.35 -30.91 -25.22
CA ALA A 34 7.54 -30.29 -26.25
C ALA A 34 7.86 -28.80 -26.32
N GLN A 35 7.58 -28.18 -27.45
CA GLN A 35 7.78 -26.74 -27.61
C GLN A 35 6.46 -26.11 -28.03
N ILE A 36 5.96 -25.17 -27.24
CA ILE A 36 4.85 -24.30 -27.61
C ILE A 36 5.37 -23.39 -28.74
N PRO A 37 4.67 -23.27 -29.87
CA PRO A 37 5.06 -22.35 -30.95
C PRO A 37 5.17 -20.91 -30.45
N VAL A 38 6.01 -20.11 -31.09
CA VAL A 38 6.14 -18.68 -30.79
C VAL A 38 4.77 -18.02 -30.93
N GLN A 39 4.42 -17.23 -29.90
CA GLN A 39 3.16 -16.51 -29.82
C GLN A 39 3.41 -15.00 -30.00
N PRO A 40 2.41 -14.23 -30.49
CA PRO A 40 2.50 -12.78 -30.58
C PRO A 40 2.80 -12.09 -29.24
N ASN A 41 3.39 -10.89 -29.31
CA ASN A 41 3.57 -10.02 -28.14
C ASN A 41 2.24 -9.76 -27.44
N ASN A 42 2.22 -9.78 -26.11
CA ASN A 42 1.06 -9.68 -25.23
C ASN A 42 0.12 -10.89 -25.21
N SER A 43 0.47 -12.01 -25.88
CA SER A 43 -0.31 -13.23 -25.76
C SER A 43 -0.22 -13.81 -24.34
N TYR A 44 -1.36 -14.22 -23.81
CA TYR A 44 -1.48 -14.97 -22.56
C TYR A 44 -1.55 -16.47 -22.86
N VAL A 45 -0.52 -17.21 -22.45
CA VAL A 45 -0.40 -18.64 -22.74
C VAL A 45 -0.62 -19.45 -21.46
N ARG A 46 -1.63 -20.31 -21.46
CA ARG A 46 -1.90 -21.29 -20.41
C ARG A 46 -1.47 -22.66 -20.86
N TYR A 47 -0.96 -23.49 -19.95
CA TYR A 47 -0.60 -24.85 -20.29
C TYR A 47 -0.65 -25.79 -19.10
N PHE A 48 -0.83 -27.08 -19.37
CA PHE A 48 -0.67 -28.16 -18.43
C PHE A 48 -0.13 -29.40 -19.15
N ILE A 49 0.39 -30.33 -18.38
CA ILE A 49 0.94 -31.59 -18.93
C ILE A 49 0.09 -32.74 -18.39
N SER A 50 -0.29 -33.65 -19.26
CA SER A 50 -0.87 -34.94 -18.91
C SER A 50 0.07 -36.08 -19.29
N ALA A 51 0.03 -37.16 -18.51
CA ALA A 51 0.80 -38.37 -18.76
C ALA A 51 -0.02 -39.60 -18.49
N VAL A 52 0.25 -40.66 -19.27
CA VAL A 52 -0.36 -41.98 -19.08
C VAL A 52 0.77 -42.99 -18.95
N ASP A 53 0.62 -43.91 -18.03
CA ASP A 53 1.56 -45.01 -17.84
C ASP A 53 1.19 -46.28 -18.66
N ASN A 54 2.00 -47.35 -18.52
CA ASN A 54 1.76 -48.62 -19.22
C ASN A 54 0.54 -49.37 -18.67
N ALA A 55 0.05 -49.02 -17.50
CA ALA A 55 -1.16 -49.61 -16.89
C ALA A 55 -2.43 -48.86 -17.32
N GLY A 56 -2.27 -47.70 -17.95
CA GLY A 56 -3.36 -46.80 -18.38
C GLY A 56 -3.76 -45.79 -17.28
N ASP A 57 -2.96 -45.68 -16.22
CA ASP A 57 -3.22 -44.67 -15.18
C ASP A 57 -2.83 -43.28 -15.67
N PHE A 58 -3.72 -42.29 -15.38
CA PHE A 58 -3.60 -40.94 -15.83
C PHE A 58 -3.10 -40.01 -14.71
N SER A 59 -2.18 -39.13 -15.05
CA SER A 59 -1.75 -38.05 -14.18
C SER A 59 -1.71 -36.71 -14.92
N GLN A 60 -1.86 -35.60 -14.19
CA GLN A 60 -1.80 -34.25 -14.72
C GLN A 60 -0.93 -33.38 -13.83
N MET A 61 -0.21 -32.41 -14.46
CA MET A 61 0.59 -31.42 -13.76
C MET A 61 0.26 -30.01 -14.29
N PRO A 62 -0.15 -29.04 -13.48
CA PRO A 62 -0.33 -29.18 -12.05
C PRO A 62 -1.40 -30.22 -11.70
N GLY A 63 -1.12 -30.99 -10.63
CA GLY A 63 -2.04 -32.01 -10.15
C GLY A 63 -3.25 -31.35 -9.52
N ASP A 64 -4.32 -31.17 -10.28
CA ASP A 64 -5.50 -30.51 -9.74
C ASP A 64 -6.80 -30.98 -10.37
N THR A 65 -7.77 -31.07 -9.49
CA THR A 65 -9.19 -31.24 -9.80
C THR A 65 -9.94 -29.92 -10.00
N SER A 66 -9.29 -28.75 -9.79
CA SER A 66 -9.91 -27.41 -9.80
C SER A 66 -9.59 -26.57 -11.04
N GLY A 67 -8.96 -27.16 -12.08
CA GLY A 67 -8.67 -26.47 -13.33
C GLY A 67 -7.42 -25.59 -13.31
N ARG A 68 -6.50 -25.81 -12.35
CA ARG A 68 -5.21 -25.14 -12.33
C ARG A 68 -4.39 -25.45 -13.58
N VAL A 69 -3.72 -24.41 -14.08
CA VAL A 69 -2.84 -24.50 -15.24
C VAL A 69 -1.62 -23.60 -14.99
N TYR A 70 -0.49 -23.96 -15.57
CA TYR A 70 0.63 -23.04 -15.68
C TYR A 70 0.31 -21.96 -16.71
N TYR A 71 0.90 -20.78 -16.56
CA TYR A 71 0.76 -19.73 -17.55
C TYR A 71 2.04 -18.88 -17.66
N TYR A 72 2.15 -18.17 -18.76
CA TYR A 72 3.11 -17.10 -18.99
C TYR A 72 2.54 -16.08 -19.98
N VAL A 73 3.08 -14.86 -19.95
CA VAL A 73 2.74 -13.80 -20.88
C VAL A 73 3.94 -13.55 -21.81
N VAL A 74 3.69 -13.42 -23.11
CA VAL A 74 4.72 -13.10 -24.09
C VAL A 74 4.95 -11.60 -24.12
N LYS A 75 6.18 -11.14 -23.85
CA LYS A 75 6.57 -9.73 -23.83
C LYS A 75 7.88 -9.54 -24.59
N ASP A 76 7.85 -8.82 -25.70
CA ASP A 76 9.03 -8.53 -26.51
C ASP A 76 9.95 -7.48 -25.88
N ASP A 77 9.37 -6.51 -25.14
CA ASP A 77 10.09 -5.39 -24.48
C ASP A 77 10.28 -5.59 -22.97
N GLY A 78 10.04 -6.79 -22.46
CA GLY A 78 10.00 -7.08 -21.03
C GLY A 78 8.65 -6.72 -20.38
N PRO A 79 8.37 -7.25 -19.16
CA PRO A 79 7.13 -7.00 -18.46
C PRO A 79 7.12 -5.62 -17.83
N SER A 80 5.96 -4.96 -17.84
CA SER A 80 5.65 -3.82 -16.98
C SER A 80 5.36 -4.28 -15.54
N ILE A 81 5.28 -3.34 -14.59
CA ILE A 81 4.83 -3.66 -13.23
C ILE A 81 3.44 -4.29 -13.27
N LYS A 82 2.54 -3.74 -14.10
CA LYS A 82 1.20 -4.31 -14.28
C LYS A 82 1.24 -5.77 -14.76
N ASP A 83 2.10 -6.11 -15.70
CA ASP A 83 2.19 -7.48 -16.19
C ASP A 83 2.63 -8.47 -15.11
N ILE A 84 3.51 -8.01 -14.21
CA ILE A 84 4.02 -8.79 -13.08
C ILE A 84 2.96 -8.97 -12.01
N GLN A 85 2.27 -7.89 -11.64
CA GLN A 85 1.28 -7.89 -10.57
C GLN A 85 -0.04 -8.53 -10.96
N TYR A 86 -0.44 -8.41 -12.23
CA TYR A 86 -1.73 -8.91 -12.68
C TYR A 86 -1.79 -10.43 -12.66
N THR A 87 -2.40 -10.98 -11.65
CA THR A 87 -2.71 -12.40 -11.55
C THR A 87 -4.03 -12.67 -12.26
N TRP A 88 -3.99 -13.28 -13.42
CA TRP A 88 -5.19 -13.70 -14.17
C TRP A 88 -5.98 -14.71 -13.34
N GLY A 89 -7.01 -14.23 -12.67
CA GLY A 89 -7.94 -14.89 -11.77
C GLY A 89 -7.72 -16.39 -11.57
N TYR A 90 -7.44 -16.81 -10.34
CA TYR A 90 -7.32 -18.18 -9.85
C TYR A 90 -5.93 -18.83 -9.81
N THR A 91 -4.83 -18.11 -9.81
CA THR A 91 -3.56 -18.75 -9.49
C THR A 91 -3.21 -18.52 -8.02
N TYR A 92 -3.32 -19.56 -7.21
CA TYR A 92 -2.82 -19.62 -5.83
C TYR A 92 -1.29 -19.45 -5.71
N GLU A 93 -0.60 -19.18 -6.80
CA GLU A 93 0.84 -19.21 -6.89
C GLU A 93 1.49 -17.84 -7.11
N GLY A 94 0.72 -16.74 -7.03
CA GLY A 94 1.21 -15.37 -7.20
C GLY A 94 1.51 -15.03 -8.67
N SER A 95 2.51 -14.17 -8.89
CA SER A 95 2.89 -13.66 -10.20
C SER A 95 3.33 -14.76 -11.17
N GLY A 96 2.85 -14.69 -12.42
CA GLY A 96 3.33 -15.53 -13.50
C GLY A 96 4.79 -15.29 -13.90
N PHE A 97 5.41 -14.26 -13.39
CA PHE A 97 6.82 -13.91 -13.57
C PHE A 97 7.71 -14.27 -12.37
N ARG A 98 7.22 -15.07 -11.45
CA ARG A 98 8.00 -15.54 -10.30
C ARG A 98 9.34 -16.15 -10.78
N ASP A 99 10.42 -15.78 -10.08
CA ASP A 99 11.82 -16.17 -10.37
C ASP A 99 12.35 -15.61 -11.71
N PHE A 100 11.61 -14.72 -12.39
CA PHE A 100 12.01 -14.08 -13.62
C PHE A 100 12.86 -12.84 -13.35
N ALA A 101 14.04 -12.78 -13.96
CA ALA A 101 14.91 -11.61 -13.91
C ALA A 101 14.53 -10.62 -15.00
N THR A 102 14.28 -9.36 -14.64
CA THR A 102 13.88 -8.31 -15.57
C THR A 102 14.32 -6.92 -15.10
N THR A 103 13.96 -5.91 -15.89
CA THR A 103 14.17 -4.49 -15.55
C THR A 103 12.81 -3.80 -15.44
N LEU A 104 12.63 -3.02 -14.38
CA LEU A 104 11.44 -2.23 -14.13
C LEU A 104 11.79 -0.75 -14.05
N GLU A 105 10.81 0.08 -14.40
CA GLU A 105 10.86 1.53 -14.19
C GLU A 105 9.64 1.97 -13.39
N GLY A 106 9.83 2.98 -12.55
CA GLY A 106 8.73 3.58 -11.80
C GLY A 106 9.18 4.71 -10.89
N VAL A 107 8.20 5.44 -10.38
CA VAL A 107 8.38 6.48 -9.37
C VAL A 107 8.46 5.85 -8.00
N VAL A 108 9.43 6.26 -7.20
CA VAL A 108 9.56 5.88 -5.79
C VAL A 108 8.46 6.55 -4.98
N MET A 109 7.53 5.76 -4.45
CA MET A 109 6.35 6.25 -3.75
C MET A 109 6.56 6.44 -2.24
N THR A 110 7.59 5.79 -1.69
CA THR A 110 7.94 5.85 -0.27
C THR A 110 9.42 6.12 -0.11
N ASP A 111 9.80 6.84 0.94
CA ASP A 111 11.20 7.01 1.29
C ASP A 111 11.75 5.71 1.91
N THR A 112 13.00 5.37 1.64
CA THR A 112 13.69 4.25 2.33
C THR A 112 13.92 4.54 3.81
N MET A 113 13.83 5.79 4.25
CA MET A 113 13.84 6.17 5.67
C MET A 113 12.56 5.75 6.38
N ASP A 114 11.45 5.62 5.65
CA ASP A 114 10.16 5.20 6.18
C ASP A 114 10.12 3.69 6.45
N TRP A 115 10.87 2.90 5.68
CA TRP A 115 10.96 1.45 5.88
C TRP A 115 12.37 0.94 5.54
N THR A 116 13.12 0.50 6.53
CA THR A 116 14.49 0.01 6.33
C THR A 116 14.54 -1.13 5.31
N ASN A 117 15.33 -0.95 4.24
CA ASN A 117 15.58 -1.90 3.16
C ASN A 117 14.41 -2.16 2.18
N ASN A 118 13.33 -1.36 2.23
CA ASN A 118 12.20 -1.52 1.35
C ASN A 118 11.72 -0.17 0.85
N TYR A 119 11.17 -0.17 -0.34
CA TYR A 119 10.44 0.97 -0.90
C TYR A 119 9.43 0.46 -1.92
N TYR A 120 8.49 1.31 -2.29
CA TYR A 120 7.51 1.01 -3.33
C TYR A 120 7.80 1.84 -4.56
N ILE A 121 7.68 1.23 -5.74
CA ILE A 121 7.67 1.96 -7.01
C ILE A 121 6.34 1.77 -7.71
N GLN A 122 5.90 2.81 -8.43
CA GLN A 122 4.69 2.80 -9.23
C GLN A 122 4.98 3.30 -10.65
N GLU A 123 4.36 2.70 -11.67
CA GLU A 123 4.50 3.15 -13.06
C GLU A 123 3.41 4.15 -13.47
N LYS A 124 2.30 4.23 -12.71
CA LYS A 124 1.18 5.17 -12.90
C LYS A 124 0.19 5.14 -11.72
N ASP A 125 -0.80 6.02 -11.73
CA ASP A 125 -1.89 6.17 -10.76
C ASP A 125 -3.08 5.24 -11.06
N SER A 126 -2.90 3.94 -11.02
CA SER A 126 -3.96 2.97 -11.30
C SER A 126 -3.72 1.63 -10.61
N MET A 127 -4.75 0.80 -10.57
CA MET A 127 -4.63 -0.57 -10.08
C MET A 127 -3.54 -1.36 -10.85
N TRP A 128 -2.89 -2.31 -10.19
CA TRP A 128 -1.84 -3.18 -10.72
C TRP A 128 -0.54 -2.46 -11.11
N SER A 129 -0.35 -1.20 -10.72
CA SER A 129 0.76 -0.37 -11.19
C SER A 129 1.90 -0.21 -10.20
N GLY A 130 1.78 -0.74 -8.99
CA GLY A 130 2.77 -0.65 -7.92
C GLY A 130 3.43 -1.99 -7.65
N ILE A 131 4.67 -1.97 -7.15
CA ILE A 131 5.39 -3.15 -6.68
C ILE A 131 6.27 -2.80 -5.48
N TRP A 132 6.32 -3.71 -4.52
CA TRP A 132 7.24 -3.65 -3.39
C TRP A 132 8.65 -4.04 -3.84
N VAL A 133 9.67 -3.23 -3.49
CA VAL A 133 11.08 -3.50 -3.78
C VAL A 133 11.82 -3.79 -2.49
N TYR A 134 12.45 -4.95 -2.41
CA TYR A 134 13.37 -5.33 -1.34
C TYR A 134 14.81 -5.10 -1.79
N ASP A 135 15.43 -4.04 -1.30
CA ASP A 135 16.75 -3.59 -1.72
C ASP A 135 17.62 -3.15 -0.52
N ASN A 136 18.65 -3.92 -0.22
CA ASN A 136 19.55 -3.66 0.90
C ASN A 136 20.68 -2.68 0.58
N VAL A 137 20.83 -2.24 -0.66
CA VAL A 137 22.00 -1.50 -1.15
C VAL A 137 21.65 -0.07 -1.51
N ASN A 138 20.64 0.10 -2.37
CA ASN A 138 20.30 1.40 -2.90
C ASN A 138 19.34 2.16 -1.96
N ARG A 139 19.37 3.48 -2.05
CA ARG A 139 18.56 4.38 -1.22
C ARG A 139 17.97 5.48 -2.10
N PRO A 140 16.95 5.16 -2.91
CA PRO A 140 16.27 6.17 -3.71
C PRO A 140 15.54 7.17 -2.82
N ASN A 141 15.36 8.41 -3.33
CA ASN A 141 14.50 9.38 -2.69
C ASN A 141 13.06 9.21 -3.20
N LYS A 142 12.10 9.45 -2.32
CA LYS A 142 10.70 9.54 -2.71
C LYS A 142 10.51 10.61 -3.80
N GLY A 143 9.83 10.26 -4.88
CA GLY A 143 9.61 11.11 -6.03
C GLY A 143 10.64 10.93 -7.16
N ASP A 144 11.71 10.18 -6.97
CA ASP A 144 12.63 9.85 -8.05
C ASP A 144 11.98 8.85 -9.03
N TRP A 145 12.11 9.09 -10.34
CA TRP A 145 11.86 8.04 -11.35
C TRP A 145 13.12 7.21 -11.52
N ILE A 146 13.03 5.93 -11.23
CA ILE A 146 14.17 5.03 -11.25
C ILE A 146 13.97 3.88 -12.25
N ARG A 147 15.10 3.30 -12.67
CA ARG A 147 15.18 2.02 -13.37
C ARG A 147 15.99 1.06 -12.51
N ILE A 148 15.45 -0.14 -12.31
CA ILE A 148 16.10 -1.19 -11.53
C ILE A 148 16.04 -2.52 -12.27
N ALA A 149 17.11 -3.30 -12.23
CA ALA A 149 17.15 -4.69 -12.68
C ALA A 149 17.21 -5.62 -11.47
N GLY A 150 16.42 -6.67 -11.47
CA GLY A 150 16.32 -7.61 -10.35
C GLY A 150 15.46 -8.82 -10.71
N THR A 151 14.92 -9.48 -9.70
CA THR A 151 14.13 -10.73 -9.85
C THR A 151 12.76 -10.56 -9.17
N VAL A 152 11.73 -11.04 -9.83
CA VAL A 152 10.37 -11.14 -9.26
C VAL A 152 10.34 -12.28 -8.25
N GLU A 153 9.83 -12.02 -7.06
CA GLU A 153 9.76 -12.98 -5.96
C GLU A 153 8.39 -12.95 -5.30
N GLU A 154 7.92 -14.11 -4.85
CA GLU A 154 6.76 -14.23 -3.98
C GLU A 154 7.18 -14.34 -2.53
N ASN A 155 6.71 -13.45 -1.68
CA ASN A 155 7.04 -13.41 -0.27
C ASN A 155 5.78 -13.38 0.59
N TYR A 156 5.38 -14.52 1.15
CA TYR A 156 4.18 -14.67 1.98
C TYR A 156 2.89 -14.15 1.34
N GLY A 157 2.73 -14.35 0.02
CA GLY A 157 1.56 -13.92 -0.73
C GLY A 157 1.66 -12.49 -1.27
N VAL A 158 2.81 -11.85 -1.16
CA VAL A 158 3.09 -10.54 -1.75
C VAL A 158 4.07 -10.70 -2.90
N THR A 159 3.71 -10.19 -4.07
CA THR A 159 4.63 -10.10 -5.20
C THR A 159 5.59 -8.94 -4.98
N ARG A 160 6.90 -9.23 -4.93
CA ARG A 160 7.94 -8.21 -4.73
C ARG A 160 9.06 -8.32 -5.74
N PHE A 161 9.83 -7.24 -5.88
CA PHE A 161 11.03 -7.19 -6.70
C PHE A 161 12.26 -7.18 -5.80
N SER A 162 13.17 -8.12 -6.00
CA SER A 162 14.31 -8.36 -5.11
C SER A 162 15.60 -8.65 -5.88
N SER A 163 16.69 -8.94 -5.17
CA SER A 163 17.99 -9.30 -5.77
C SER A 163 18.43 -8.25 -6.80
N ILE A 164 18.39 -6.98 -6.41
CA ILE A 164 18.68 -5.85 -7.31
C ILE A 164 20.15 -5.93 -7.78
N THR A 165 20.35 -5.99 -9.10
CA THR A 165 21.66 -6.12 -9.78
C THR A 165 22.08 -4.84 -10.48
N ASP A 166 21.14 -3.96 -10.84
CA ASP A 166 21.41 -2.65 -11.42
C ASP A 166 20.41 -1.62 -10.89
N TYR A 167 20.87 -0.37 -10.76
CA TYR A 167 20.06 0.74 -10.24
C TYR A 167 20.47 2.04 -10.89
N GLN A 168 19.49 2.79 -11.39
CA GLN A 168 19.72 4.10 -12.01
C GLN A 168 18.56 5.06 -11.66
N VAL A 169 18.89 6.28 -11.23
CA VAL A 169 17.92 7.39 -11.20
C VAL A 169 17.81 7.97 -12.61
N ILE A 170 16.64 7.90 -13.21
CA ILE A 170 16.35 8.42 -14.55
C ILE A 170 15.98 9.89 -14.49
N THR A 171 15.08 10.25 -13.57
CA THR A 171 14.66 11.63 -13.35
C THR A 171 14.54 11.86 -11.85
N PRO A 172 15.43 12.64 -11.23
CA PRO A 172 15.29 13.01 -9.83
C PRO A 172 14.11 13.97 -9.67
N ASP A 173 13.47 13.96 -8.50
CA ASP A 173 12.34 14.83 -8.13
C ASP A 173 11.21 14.88 -9.19
N TYR A 174 10.93 13.74 -9.83
CA TYR A 174 9.81 13.61 -10.78
C TYR A 174 8.46 13.91 -10.11
N GLY A 175 8.37 13.59 -8.81
CA GLY A 175 7.16 13.70 -8.00
C GLY A 175 6.44 12.37 -7.87
N VAL A 176 5.67 12.20 -6.78
CA VAL A 176 4.84 11.01 -6.55
C VAL A 176 3.51 11.13 -7.31
N PHE A 177 2.93 10.00 -7.69
CA PHE A 177 1.58 9.98 -8.27
C PHE A 177 0.53 10.37 -7.24
N ASP A 178 -0.59 10.91 -7.71
CA ASP A 178 -1.75 11.14 -6.87
C ASP A 178 -2.34 9.81 -6.38
N PRO A 179 -2.86 9.75 -5.14
CA PRO A 179 -3.46 8.53 -4.62
C PRO A 179 -4.79 8.21 -5.34
N VAL A 180 -4.98 6.94 -5.70
CA VAL A 180 -6.25 6.48 -6.28
C VAL A 180 -7.33 6.48 -5.20
N THR A 181 -8.47 7.12 -5.46
CA THR A 181 -9.60 7.09 -4.52
C THR A 181 -10.35 5.77 -4.65
N VAL A 182 -10.51 5.06 -3.54
CA VAL A 182 -11.17 3.76 -3.45
C VAL A 182 -12.14 3.74 -2.26
N SER A 183 -13.08 2.80 -2.24
CA SER A 183 -13.88 2.52 -1.04
C SER A 183 -13.13 1.57 -0.09
N THR A 184 -13.50 1.58 1.19
CA THR A 184 -12.88 0.69 2.18
C THR A 184 -13.19 -0.78 1.92
N GLU A 185 -14.40 -1.11 1.42
CA GLU A 185 -14.74 -2.48 1.03
C GLU A 185 -13.90 -2.96 -0.16
N GLU A 186 -13.75 -2.12 -1.19
CA GLU A 186 -13.06 -2.46 -2.43
C GLU A 186 -11.65 -3.00 -2.20
N VAL A 187 -10.93 -2.44 -1.23
CA VAL A 187 -9.55 -2.79 -0.90
C VAL A 187 -9.42 -3.68 0.34
N SER A 188 -10.52 -4.13 0.90
CA SER A 188 -10.52 -5.03 2.05
C SER A 188 -10.25 -6.48 1.65
N THR A 189 -10.00 -7.35 2.63
CA THR A 189 -9.83 -8.80 2.44
C THR A 189 -11.10 -9.48 1.88
N SER A 190 -12.26 -8.91 2.12
CA SER A 190 -13.55 -9.37 1.55
C SER A 190 -13.89 -8.70 0.22
N GLY A 191 -13.15 -7.67 -0.18
CA GLY A 191 -13.38 -6.92 -1.40
C GLY A 191 -12.85 -7.61 -2.65
N GLU A 192 -13.24 -7.09 -3.80
CA GLU A 192 -12.90 -7.70 -5.09
C GLU A 192 -11.51 -7.28 -5.61
N ASN A 193 -10.95 -6.15 -5.12
CA ASN A 193 -9.78 -5.50 -5.70
C ASN A 193 -8.61 -5.32 -4.71
N GLY A 194 -8.61 -5.96 -3.55
CA GLY A 194 -7.50 -5.86 -2.59
C GLY A 194 -6.14 -6.15 -3.25
N GLU A 195 -6.06 -7.24 -4.01
CA GLU A 195 -4.88 -7.63 -4.79
C GLU A 195 -4.48 -6.57 -5.83
N ALA A 196 -5.47 -6.00 -6.53
CA ALA A 196 -5.24 -5.02 -7.59
C ALA A 196 -4.62 -3.71 -7.10
N TYR A 197 -4.81 -3.40 -5.84
CA TYR A 197 -4.25 -2.22 -5.18
C TYR A 197 -3.06 -2.53 -4.28
N GLU A 198 -2.61 -3.78 -4.22
CA GLU A 198 -1.37 -4.12 -3.53
C GLU A 198 -0.21 -3.29 -4.09
N SER A 199 0.57 -2.66 -3.21
CA SER A 199 1.69 -1.78 -3.56
C SER A 199 1.33 -0.50 -4.34
N VAL A 200 0.04 -0.15 -4.44
CA VAL A 200 -0.45 1.09 -5.08
C VAL A 200 -0.77 2.13 -4.01
N LEU A 201 -0.46 3.41 -4.28
CA LEU A 201 -0.87 4.52 -3.43
C LEU A 201 -2.36 4.78 -3.60
N ILE A 202 -3.12 4.60 -2.53
CA ILE A 202 -4.57 4.77 -2.48
C ILE A 202 -4.99 5.78 -1.43
N GLN A 203 -6.22 6.25 -1.53
CA GLN A 203 -6.87 7.04 -0.48
C GLN A 203 -8.32 6.61 -0.29
N VAL A 204 -8.75 6.67 0.97
CA VAL A 204 -10.15 6.53 1.38
C VAL A 204 -10.63 7.81 2.04
N LEU A 205 -11.90 8.12 1.90
CA LEU A 205 -12.47 9.40 2.33
C LEU A 205 -13.59 9.20 3.36
N ASN A 206 -13.67 10.14 4.32
CA ASN A 206 -14.76 10.21 5.31
C ASN A 206 -14.98 8.89 6.08
N VAL A 207 -13.89 8.29 6.53
CA VAL A 207 -13.92 7.00 7.21
C VAL A 207 -14.13 7.16 8.72
N THR A 208 -14.73 6.14 9.32
CA THR A 208 -14.94 6.03 10.78
C THR A 208 -14.14 4.85 11.31
N VAL A 209 -13.48 5.01 12.44
CA VAL A 209 -12.84 3.89 13.16
C VAL A 209 -13.92 3.02 13.78
N THR A 210 -14.07 1.81 13.27
CA THR A 210 -15.10 0.84 13.70
C THR A 210 -14.57 -0.17 14.69
N ASN A 211 -13.26 -0.44 14.69
CA ASN A 211 -12.59 -1.27 15.69
C ASN A 211 -11.15 -0.79 15.89
N PRO A 212 -10.80 -0.24 17.06
CA PRO A 212 -9.43 0.20 17.33
C PRO A 212 -8.46 -0.92 17.72
N PHE A 213 -8.95 -2.15 17.93
CA PHE A 213 -8.16 -3.32 18.32
C PHE A 213 -8.68 -4.58 17.64
N PRO A 214 -8.51 -4.71 16.31
CA PRO A 214 -9.06 -5.83 15.55
C PRO A 214 -8.48 -7.19 15.97
N ASP A 215 -7.28 -7.22 16.55
CA ASP A 215 -6.58 -8.43 16.99
C ASP A 215 -6.83 -8.78 18.47
N GLY A 216 -7.76 -8.09 19.10
CA GLY A 216 -8.15 -8.34 20.50
C GLY A 216 -7.03 -8.01 21.49
N SER A 217 -6.56 -9.03 22.25
CA SER A 217 -5.51 -8.83 23.26
C SER A 217 -4.08 -8.73 22.68
N GLY A 218 -3.88 -9.11 21.42
CA GLY A 218 -2.63 -8.90 20.69
C GLY A 218 -2.71 -7.53 20.01
N ASN A 219 -2.13 -6.51 20.62
CA ASN A 219 -2.06 -5.20 20.01
C ASN A 219 -0.86 -5.13 19.08
N PHE A 220 -1.10 -5.05 17.75
CA PHE A 220 -0.07 -5.00 16.73
C PHE A 220 -0.03 -3.65 15.99
N GLY A 221 -0.67 -2.61 16.54
CA GLY A 221 -0.69 -1.27 15.95
C GLY A 221 -1.76 -1.05 14.89
N GLU A 222 -2.63 -2.02 14.67
CA GLU A 222 -3.66 -1.97 13.64
C GLU A 222 -5.00 -1.45 14.18
N PHE A 223 -5.78 -0.81 13.31
CA PHE A 223 -7.17 -0.45 13.57
C PHE A 223 -8.03 -0.60 12.32
N LEU A 224 -9.35 -0.76 12.49
CA LEU A 224 -10.30 -0.94 11.40
C LEU A 224 -11.04 0.37 11.13
N ILE A 225 -11.13 0.74 9.87
CA ILE A 225 -11.90 1.90 9.38
C ILE A 225 -12.96 1.47 8.37
N ASP A 226 -14.00 2.29 8.23
CA ASP A 226 -15.13 2.02 7.34
C ASP A 226 -15.71 3.35 6.84
N ASP A 227 -15.92 3.48 5.52
CA ASP A 227 -16.60 4.61 4.87
C ASP A 227 -18.10 4.38 4.71
N GLY A 228 -18.62 3.26 5.24
CA GLY A 228 -20.01 2.81 5.13
C GLY A 228 -20.21 1.71 4.09
N THR A 229 -19.17 1.29 3.37
CA THR A 229 -19.23 0.21 2.39
C THR A 229 -18.79 -1.14 2.94
N GLY A 230 -17.83 -1.14 3.89
CA GLY A 230 -17.24 -2.30 4.52
C GLY A 230 -15.86 -1.99 5.07
N GLY A 231 -15.44 -2.68 6.13
CA GLY A 231 -14.23 -2.32 6.87
C GLY A 231 -12.93 -2.77 6.21
N VAL A 232 -11.88 -1.92 6.29
CA VAL A 232 -10.50 -2.26 5.94
C VAL A 232 -9.56 -1.98 7.11
N ARG A 233 -8.51 -2.77 7.26
CA ARG A 233 -7.45 -2.55 8.26
C ARG A 233 -6.51 -1.42 7.84
N VAL A 234 -6.03 -0.68 8.84
CA VAL A 234 -4.92 0.27 8.72
C VAL A 234 -3.79 -0.24 9.61
N ASP A 235 -2.58 -0.27 9.07
CA ASP A 235 -1.39 -0.83 9.74
C ASP A 235 -0.33 0.28 9.94
N ASP A 236 0.41 0.23 11.03
CA ASP A 236 1.45 1.20 11.41
C ASP A 236 2.89 0.73 11.12
N ALA A 237 3.07 -0.19 10.18
CA ALA A 237 4.35 -0.80 9.89
C ALA A 237 5.44 0.17 9.41
N PHE A 238 5.12 1.40 8.99
CA PHE A 238 6.13 2.42 8.73
C PHE A 238 6.71 2.97 10.05
N SER A 239 8.04 3.10 10.10
CA SER A 239 8.78 3.57 11.28
C SER A 239 8.41 4.99 11.75
N SER A 240 7.73 5.77 10.92
CA SER A 240 7.24 7.12 11.23
C SER A 240 6.18 7.15 12.36
N PHE A 241 5.58 6.01 12.70
CA PHE A 241 4.50 5.93 13.69
C PHE A 241 4.95 5.47 15.08
N ASP A 242 6.20 5.06 15.28
CA ASP A 242 6.69 4.51 16.55
C ASP A 242 5.84 3.35 17.11
N GLY A 243 5.11 2.63 16.24
CA GLY A 243 4.26 1.49 16.61
C GLY A 243 3.04 1.84 17.45
N ASN A 244 2.44 3.02 17.29
CA ASN A 244 1.38 3.53 18.19
C ASN A 244 0.15 4.12 17.50
N LEU A 245 -0.14 3.78 16.23
CA LEU A 245 -1.34 4.31 15.56
C LEU A 245 -2.63 3.96 16.31
N ASP A 246 -2.76 2.73 16.74
CA ASP A 246 -3.95 2.21 17.43
C ASP A 246 -4.26 2.89 18.76
N THR A 247 -3.25 3.38 19.49
CA THR A 247 -3.47 4.14 20.72
C THR A 247 -4.06 5.53 20.47
N THR A 248 -3.92 6.04 19.26
CA THR A 248 -4.40 7.36 18.81
C THR A 248 -5.80 7.28 18.23
N TYR A 249 -6.10 6.26 17.40
CA TYR A 249 -7.36 6.14 16.68
C TYR A 249 -8.33 5.21 17.41
N LYS A 250 -9.38 5.79 18.01
CA LYS A 250 -10.34 5.09 18.88
C LYS A 250 -11.70 4.93 18.21
N LEU A 251 -12.49 4.02 18.72
CA LEU A 251 -13.86 3.77 18.25
C LEU A 251 -14.65 5.08 18.06
N ASN A 252 -15.31 5.20 16.90
CA ASN A 252 -16.08 6.36 16.45
C ASN A 252 -15.25 7.63 16.17
N HIS A 253 -13.92 7.56 16.15
CA HIS A 253 -13.14 8.62 15.54
C HIS A 253 -13.38 8.64 14.03
N THR A 254 -13.40 9.81 13.43
CA THR A 254 -13.54 9.98 11.99
C THR A 254 -12.27 10.58 11.40
N ILE A 255 -11.98 10.21 10.17
CA ILE A 255 -10.84 10.69 9.40
C ILE A 255 -11.39 11.18 8.07
N GLU A 256 -11.17 12.45 7.73
CA GLU A 256 -11.65 13.03 6.46
C GLU A 256 -10.99 12.34 5.25
N LYS A 257 -9.68 12.10 5.34
CA LYS A 257 -8.90 11.44 4.29
C LYS A 257 -7.76 10.63 4.91
N LEU A 258 -7.65 9.38 4.52
CA LEU A 258 -6.52 8.52 4.84
C LEU A 258 -5.87 8.05 3.55
N ILE A 259 -4.59 8.34 3.38
CA ILE A 259 -3.75 7.95 2.25
C ILE A 259 -2.81 6.84 2.72
N GLY A 260 -2.46 5.90 1.87
CA GLY A 260 -1.47 4.87 2.20
C GLY A 260 -1.19 3.93 1.03
N MET A 261 -0.17 3.11 1.19
CA MET A 261 0.10 2.02 0.25
C MET A 261 -0.88 0.89 0.50
N GLY A 262 -1.45 0.31 -0.55
CA GLY A 262 -2.12 -0.98 -0.46
C GLY A 262 -1.10 -2.03 -0.03
N TYR A 263 -1.46 -2.85 0.96
CA TYR A 263 -0.54 -3.76 1.62
C TYR A 263 -1.22 -5.09 1.97
N TYR A 264 -0.51 -6.18 1.83
CA TYR A 264 -0.99 -7.50 2.24
C TYR A 264 -0.05 -8.12 3.27
N SER A 265 -0.59 -8.52 4.40
CA SER A 265 0.14 -9.28 5.40
C SER A 265 -0.81 -10.07 6.30
N TYR A 266 -0.35 -11.23 6.80
CA TYR A 266 -1.12 -12.11 7.69
C TYR A 266 -2.52 -12.45 7.16
N SER A 267 -2.64 -12.64 5.84
CA SER A 267 -3.89 -12.97 5.12
C SER A 267 -4.93 -11.82 5.08
N ASP A 268 -4.54 -10.59 5.35
CA ASP A 268 -5.39 -9.41 5.27
C ASP A 268 -4.82 -8.34 4.33
N TYR A 269 -5.69 -7.78 3.47
CA TYR A 269 -5.39 -6.53 2.76
C TYR A 269 -5.62 -5.36 3.69
N LYS A 270 -4.70 -4.39 3.63
CA LYS A 270 -4.61 -3.26 4.55
C LYS A 270 -4.24 -1.98 3.82
N ILE A 271 -4.44 -0.86 4.46
CA ILE A 271 -3.87 0.43 4.05
C ILE A 271 -2.71 0.75 4.98
N LEU A 272 -1.56 1.05 4.40
CA LEU A 272 -0.33 1.37 5.12
C LEU A 272 0.03 2.84 4.92
N PRO A 273 -0.39 3.76 5.81
CA PRO A 273 -0.02 5.18 5.73
C PRO A 273 1.50 5.35 5.87
N ARG A 274 2.09 6.26 5.10
CA ARG A 274 3.54 6.50 5.09
C ARG A 274 4.00 7.38 6.26
N GLY A 275 3.07 8.05 6.90
CA GLY A 275 3.30 8.92 8.05
C GLY A 275 2.03 9.68 8.45
N TYR A 276 2.13 10.50 9.49
CA TYR A 276 0.98 11.28 9.99
C TYR A 276 0.40 12.27 8.97
N ASP A 277 1.18 12.67 7.96
CA ASP A 277 0.71 13.55 6.88
C ASP A 277 -0.30 12.85 5.94
N ASP A 278 -0.31 11.53 5.93
CA ASP A 278 -1.26 10.74 5.17
C ASP A 278 -2.64 10.61 5.86
N ILE A 279 -2.77 11.10 7.11
CA ILE A 279 -4.00 11.02 7.92
C ILE A 279 -4.52 12.43 8.20
N ILE A 280 -5.50 12.85 7.40
CA ILE A 280 -5.97 14.24 7.33
C ILE A 280 -7.36 14.35 7.94
N GLY A 281 -7.59 15.39 8.74
CA GLY A 281 -8.92 15.71 9.28
C GLY A 281 -9.40 14.71 10.34
N HIS A 282 -8.49 14.19 11.17
CA HIS A 282 -8.85 13.31 12.28
C HIS A 282 -9.69 14.03 13.33
N VAL A 283 -10.89 13.49 13.58
CA VAL A 283 -11.84 14.01 14.59
C VAL A 283 -12.05 12.93 15.64
N THR A 284 -11.80 13.27 16.91
CA THR A 284 -12.16 12.41 18.01
C THR A 284 -13.66 12.47 18.24
N GLY A 285 -14.38 11.37 17.93
CA GLY A 285 -15.82 11.30 18.09
C GLY A 285 -16.28 11.69 19.51
N LEU A 286 -17.39 12.40 19.60
CA LEU A 286 -18.03 12.65 20.89
C LEU A 286 -18.48 11.30 21.48
N LYS A 287 -17.94 10.94 22.65
CA LYS A 287 -18.54 9.85 23.45
C LYS A 287 -19.97 10.23 23.82
N THR A 288 -20.90 9.29 23.65
CA THR A 288 -22.25 9.44 24.23
C THR A 288 -22.07 9.58 25.74
N GLY A 289 -22.24 10.83 26.26
CA GLY A 289 -21.97 11.17 27.66
C GLY A 289 -20.79 12.12 27.90
N ASP A 290 -20.00 12.47 26.88
CA ASP A 290 -19.04 13.57 27.01
C ASP A 290 -19.81 14.88 27.26
N PRO A 291 -19.33 15.76 28.17
CA PRO A 291 -19.96 17.03 28.39
C PRO A 291 -20.00 17.80 27.08
N VAL A 292 -21.18 18.32 26.72
CA VAL A 292 -21.36 19.19 25.54
C VAL A 292 -20.24 20.23 25.59
N ILE A 293 -19.41 20.24 24.54
CA ILE A 293 -18.30 21.21 24.44
C ILE A 293 -18.93 22.58 24.36
N GLN A 294 -18.91 23.29 25.47
CA GLN A 294 -19.53 24.62 25.61
C GLN A 294 -18.57 25.75 25.31
N LYS A 295 -17.28 25.45 25.12
CA LYS A 295 -16.24 26.47 24.92
C LYS A 295 -15.17 25.98 23.97
N TYR A 296 -14.69 26.88 23.14
CA TYR A 296 -13.48 26.68 22.35
C TYR A 296 -12.28 26.45 23.26
N ARG A 297 -11.40 25.56 22.86
CA ARG A 297 -10.17 25.24 23.58
C ARG A 297 -9.08 24.88 22.59
N LEU A 298 -7.89 25.38 22.80
CA LEU A 298 -6.67 24.94 22.14
C LEU A 298 -5.75 24.41 23.21
N ASP A 299 -5.38 23.12 23.15
CA ASP A 299 -4.54 22.49 24.15
C ASP A 299 -3.04 22.71 23.82
N GLN A 300 -2.17 22.45 24.80
CA GLN A 300 -0.75 22.41 24.58
C GLN A 300 -0.43 21.19 23.73
N ASN A 301 0.37 21.37 22.68
CA ASN A 301 0.85 20.27 21.85
C ASN A 301 1.64 19.23 22.67
N TYR A 302 1.52 17.98 22.30
CA TYR A 302 2.24 16.88 22.94
C TYR A 302 2.76 15.88 21.89
N PRO A 303 4.05 15.46 21.99
CA PRO A 303 5.07 15.97 22.93
C PRO A 303 5.47 17.43 22.67
N ASN A 304 6.02 18.10 23.71
CA ASN A 304 6.63 19.44 23.59
C ASN A 304 7.74 19.58 24.66
N PRO A 305 9.03 19.62 24.30
CA PRO A 305 9.57 19.67 22.93
C PRO A 305 9.31 18.40 22.13
N PHE A 306 9.38 18.50 20.78
CA PHE A 306 9.22 17.37 19.87
C PHE A 306 10.31 17.39 18.80
N ASN A 307 10.61 16.22 18.22
CA ASN A 307 11.65 16.04 17.20
C ASN A 307 11.14 15.51 15.86
N ASN A 308 10.06 14.77 15.83
CA ASN A 308 9.50 14.21 14.59
C ASN A 308 8.11 14.81 14.32
N ALA A 309 7.15 14.52 15.18
CA ALA A 309 5.79 15.05 15.09
C ALA A 309 5.23 15.41 16.47
N THR A 310 4.21 16.26 16.48
CA THR A 310 3.48 16.63 17.68
C THR A 310 1.98 16.74 17.40
N ALA A 311 1.16 16.27 18.33
CA ALA A 311 -0.29 16.40 18.27
C ALA A 311 -0.72 17.77 18.85
N ILE A 312 -1.58 18.47 18.14
CA ILE A 312 -2.24 19.69 18.57
C ILE A 312 -3.73 19.40 18.72
N ARG A 313 -4.21 19.36 19.96
CA ARG A 313 -5.61 19.14 20.27
C ARG A 313 -6.36 20.44 20.43
N PHE A 314 -7.56 20.55 19.83
CA PHE A 314 -8.46 21.66 20.07
C PHE A 314 -9.92 21.19 20.14
N ALA A 315 -10.79 22.05 20.66
CA ALA A 315 -12.21 21.78 20.76
C ALA A 315 -13.01 22.97 20.22
N VAL A 316 -14.08 22.67 19.48
CA VAL A 316 -14.98 23.65 18.85
C VAL A 316 -16.38 23.49 19.44
N ALA A 317 -16.99 24.60 19.85
CA ALA A 317 -18.29 24.61 20.52
C ALA A 317 -19.48 24.74 19.57
N THR A 318 -19.26 25.32 18.38
CA THR A 318 -20.33 25.54 17.37
C THR A 318 -19.82 25.16 15.98
N ALA A 319 -20.77 24.75 15.10
CA ALA A 319 -20.44 24.45 13.70
C ALA A 319 -20.02 25.73 12.98
N GLU A 320 -18.74 25.81 12.59
CA GLU A 320 -18.19 26.97 11.85
C GLU A 320 -16.89 26.62 11.14
N PRO A 321 -16.45 27.44 10.18
CA PRO A 321 -15.10 27.34 9.62
C PRO A 321 -14.06 27.68 10.68
N VAL A 322 -13.02 26.83 10.82
CA VAL A 322 -11.85 27.11 11.67
C VAL A 322 -10.56 26.90 10.88
N THR A 323 -9.54 27.64 11.27
CA THR A 323 -8.17 27.47 10.75
C THR A 323 -7.19 27.21 11.88
N LEU A 324 -6.24 26.30 11.64
CA LEU A 324 -5.09 26.08 12.51
C LEU A 324 -3.82 26.33 11.70
N ILE A 325 -3.05 27.34 12.07
CA ILE A 325 -1.86 27.77 11.32
C ILE A 325 -0.65 27.80 12.24
N ILE A 326 0.47 27.33 11.72
CA ILE A 326 1.79 27.43 12.37
C ILE A 326 2.48 28.70 11.92
N TYR A 327 3.13 29.38 12.86
CA TYR A 327 3.89 30.61 12.66
C TYR A 327 5.31 30.46 13.21
N ASN A 328 6.27 31.11 12.59
CA ASN A 328 7.61 31.29 13.15
C ASN A 328 7.64 32.44 14.18
N ILE A 329 8.81 32.65 14.78
CA ILE A 329 9.01 33.72 15.80
C ILE A 329 8.80 35.15 15.27
N LEU A 330 8.81 35.35 13.96
CA LEU A 330 8.55 36.64 13.30
C LEU A 330 7.06 36.83 12.99
N GLY A 331 6.20 35.86 13.33
CA GLY A 331 4.78 35.90 13.02
C GLY A 331 4.45 35.59 11.56
N GLN A 332 5.40 35.05 10.79
CA GLN A 332 5.15 34.63 9.41
C GLN A 332 4.53 33.23 9.41
N PRO A 333 3.50 32.98 8.57
CA PRO A 333 2.90 31.66 8.46
C PRO A 333 3.92 30.67 7.87
N VAL A 334 4.01 29.49 8.50
CA VAL A 334 4.89 28.39 8.10
C VAL A 334 4.08 27.31 7.40
N GLN A 335 2.99 26.87 8.06
CA GLN A 335 2.10 25.87 7.51
C GLN A 335 0.66 26.09 7.96
N THR A 336 -0.29 25.89 7.05
CA THR A 336 -1.70 25.77 7.38
C THR A 336 -2.01 24.30 7.58
N LEU A 337 -2.20 23.89 8.85
CA LEU A 337 -2.46 22.48 9.20
C LEU A 337 -3.93 22.11 8.97
N PHE A 338 -4.84 23.06 9.16
CA PHE A 338 -6.27 22.80 9.06
C PHE A 338 -7.00 24.07 8.59
N ASN A 339 -7.94 23.92 7.66
CA ASN A 339 -8.80 25.00 7.17
C ASN A 339 -10.09 24.40 6.61
N SER A 340 -11.06 24.15 7.48
CA SER A 340 -12.33 23.53 7.07
C SER A 340 -13.48 23.96 7.98
N ALA A 341 -14.73 23.75 7.50
CA ALA A 341 -15.91 23.86 8.33
C ALA A 341 -16.01 22.62 9.22
N VAL A 342 -16.24 22.83 10.52
CA VAL A 342 -16.28 21.76 11.52
C VAL A 342 -17.59 21.77 12.29
N THR A 343 -17.99 20.61 12.81
CA THR A 343 -19.08 20.47 13.78
C THR A 343 -18.54 20.61 15.22
N PRO A 344 -19.41 20.85 16.22
CA PRO A 344 -18.98 20.83 17.61
C PRO A 344 -18.29 19.51 17.95
N GLY A 345 -17.04 19.59 18.44
CA GLY A 345 -16.23 18.39 18.67
C GLY A 345 -14.82 18.71 19.16
N ALA A 346 -14.06 17.67 19.50
CA ALA A 346 -12.63 17.74 19.76
C ALA A 346 -11.87 17.19 18.53
N TYR A 347 -10.75 17.81 18.21
CA TYR A 347 -9.95 17.56 17.02
C TYR A 347 -8.49 17.42 17.41
N ASP A 348 -7.82 16.41 16.85
CA ASP A 348 -6.37 16.21 16.98
C ASP A 348 -5.73 16.37 15.59
N ILE A 349 -4.82 17.31 15.47
CA ILE A 349 -4.08 17.59 14.22
C ILE A 349 -2.60 17.45 14.51
N PHE A 350 -1.88 16.79 13.62
CA PHE A 350 -0.45 16.57 13.75
C PHE A 350 0.36 17.58 12.94
N TRP A 351 1.51 17.98 13.48
CA TRP A 351 2.52 18.74 12.78
C TRP A 351 3.88 18.04 12.86
N ASN A 352 4.48 17.80 11.71
CA ASN A 352 5.73 17.08 11.53
C ASN A 352 6.95 17.99 11.32
N GLY A 353 6.86 19.26 11.66
CA GLY A 353 7.97 20.22 11.50
C GLY A 353 8.28 20.62 10.05
N LYS A 354 7.28 20.53 9.15
CA LYS A 354 7.43 20.97 7.74
C LYS A 354 6.69 22.29 7.48
N ASP A 355 7.08 22.98 6.41
CA ASP A 355 6.38 24.14 5.86
C ASP A 355 5.33 23.73 4.80
N ASN A 356 4.58 24.69 4.24
CA ASN A 356 3.60 24.43 3.18
C ASN A 356 4.21 23.84 1.89
N SER A 357 5.52 23.93 1.72
CA SER A 357 6.25 23.37 0.57
C SER A 357 6.83 21.97 0.87
N GLY A 358 6.57 21.43 2.07
CA GLY A 358 7.08 20.12 2.51
C GLY A 358 8.52 20.14 3.03
N ASN A 359 9.18 21.31 3.12
CA ASN A 359 10.54 21.40 3.62
C ASN A 359 10.56 21.37 5.15
N THR A 360 11.49 20.61 5.74
CA THR A 360 11.68 20.58 7.19
C THR A 360 12.18 21.94 7.69
N VAL A 361 11.48 22.51 8.67
CA VAL A 361 11.84 23.80 9.25
C VAL A 361 13.02 23.69 10.21
N SER A 362 13.64 24.82 10.58
CA SER A 362 14.76 24.85 11.52
C SER A 362 14.31 24.53 12.95
N THR A 363 15.21 23.93 13.74
CA THR A 363 15.04 23.83 15.20
C THR A 363 14.76 25.21 15.79
N GLY A 364 13.73 25.32 16.63
CA GLY A 364 13.37 26.61 17.23
C GLY A 364 11.96 26.65 17.81
N ILE A 365 11.59 27.85 18.23
CA ILE A 365 10.27 28.14 18.76
C ILE A 365 9.32 28.46 17.61
N TYR A 366 8.14 27.84 17.66
CA TYR A 366 7.01 28.08 16.78
C TYR A 366 5.76 28.38 17.58
N PHE A 367 4.81 29.03 16.94
CA PHE A 367 3.49 29.31 17.50
C PHE A 367 2.45 28.62 16.63
N TYR A 368 1.39 28.13 17.21
CA TYR A 368 0.22 27.65 16.49
C TYR A 368 -1.01 28.41 16.96
N GLN A 369 -1.84 28.80 16.03
CA GLN A 369 -3.04 29.61 16.27
C GLN A 369 -4.27 28.89 15.69
N LEU A 370 -5.23 28.66 16.57
CA LEU A 370 -6.58 28.28 16.18
C LEU A 370 -7.42 29.55 16.06
N GLN A 371 -8.09 29.71 14.92
CA GLN A 371 -8.95 30.84 14.62
C GLN A 371 -10.30 30.36 14.11
N GLY A 372 -11.38 30.75 14.76
CA GLY A 372 -12.77 30.65 14.32
C GLY A 372 -13.36 32.05 14.10
N LYS A 373 -14.70 32.10 13.95
CA LYS A 373 -15.40 33.35 13.66
C LYS A 373 -15.27 34.41 14.78
N GLU A 374 -15.40 33.97 16.04
CA GLU A 374 -15.34 34.84 17.23
C GLU A 374 -14.30 34.35 18.25
N PHE A 375 -13.46 33.42 17.87
CA PHE A 375 -12.46 32.81 18.72
C PHE A 375 -11.09 32.82 18.07
N SER A 376 -10.06 33.19 18.87
CA SER A 376 -8.67 33.06 18.47
C SER A 376 -7.83 32.74 19.69
N GLN A 377 -7.04 31.69 19.61
CA GLN A 377 -6.10 31.30 20.65
C GLN A 377 -4.78 30.87 20.03
N THR A 378 -3.67 31.30 20.65
CA THR A 378 -2.31 30.97 20.21
C THR A 378 -1.55 30.28 21.33
N ARG A 379 -0.75 29.28 20.98
CA ARG A 379 0.17 28.60 21.88
C ARG A 379 1.55 28.48 21.29
N LYS A 380 2.52 28.22 22.15
CA LYS A 380 3.94 28.09 21.81
C LYS A 380 4.37 26.63 21.85
N MET A 381 5.24 26.22 20.94
CA MET A 381 5.89 24.91 20.94
C MET A 381 7.38 25.02 20.61
N LEU A 382 8.15 23.99 20.93
CA LEU A 382 9.58 23.89 20.66
C LEU A 382 9.86 22.66 19.81
N PHE A 383 10.36 22.92 18.59
CA PHE A 383 10.84 21.89 17.68
C PHE A 383 12.35 21.70 17.85
N ILE A 384 12.80 20.46 17.99
CA ILE A 384 14.21 20.08 18.12
C ILE A 384 14.50 18.96 17.09
N LYS A 385 15.57 19.11 16.33
CA LYS A 385 16.04 18.05 15.43
C LYS A 385 16.89 17.05 16.18
#